data_734fe616ba2d993d4edafecb6446819d
#
_entry.id   734fe616ba2d993d4edafecb6446819d
#
_cell.length_a   1.000
_cell.length_b   1.000
_cell.length_c   1.000
_cell.angle_alpha   90.00
_cell.angle_beta   90.00
_cell.angle_gamma   90.00
#
_symmetry.space_group_name_H-M   'P 1'
#
loop_
_entity.id
_entity.type
_entity.pdbx_description
1 polymer ?
#
loop_
_entity_poly.entity_id
_entity_poly.type
_entity_poly.pdbx_seq_one_letter_code
_entity_poly.pdbx_strand_id
1 'polypeptide(L)'
;MVFSDLFFLFVFLPLFMLCYMLSNVCDKQLRPNSTNKTAVRNATLVVFSLIFYAWGEPMYVFLMIISVFINYLVGIGIERQEKHRKFALIIGLICNLLILGTFKYAGFFAEVLCSVGLTVPIPKISLPIGISFYTFQSISYLIDVYRRQASSQRRFVDLLLYVSMFPQLIAGPIVRYDLVAKEINDRHITRHDVVEGSYRFFIGLGKKVILANQFSEIANQFLQGELSGLTMQGAWVGIIAFTLQIFFDFSGYSDMAIGLGRCLGFHFAENFDHPYCSRSITEFWRKWHMSLGSFFRDYVYIPLGGNRRHQALNIFVVWFLTGMWHGASWNFIIWGVYFGIIVTLEKYTLLKVIRYIPRVVLHLYSLLLIIIGWGIFYFTDFTHMQRFFLSLFG
;
A
#
# COMPACT_ATOMS: atom_id res chain seq x y z
N MET A 1 12.26 11.29 3.70
CA MET A 1 13.40 10.48 3.19
C MET A 1 12.85 9.37 2.33
N VAL A 2 13.41 9.13 1.15
CA VAL A 2 13.04 8.04 0.25
C VAL A 2 14.22 7.07 0.07
N PHE A 3 13.95 5.80 -0.28
CA PHE A 3 15.01 4.78 -0.39
C PHE A 3 16.05 5.05 -1.48
N SER A 4 15.71 5.85 -2.50
CA SER A 4 16.63 6.26 -3.56
C SER A 4 17.40 7.54 -3.26
N ASP A 5 17.19 8.17 -2.10
CA ASP A 5 17.96 9.35 -1.70
C ASP A 5 19.42 8.97 -1.37
N LEU A 6 20.36 9.80 -1.81
CA LEU A 6 21.79 9.60 -1.50
C LEU A 6 22.04 9.61 0.01
N PHE A 7 21.35 10.47 0.77
CA PHE A 7 21.46 10.49 2.22
C PHE A 7 20.98 9.18 2.86
N PHE A 8 19.85 8.62 2.34
CA PHE A 8 19.38 7.32 2.80
C PHE A 8 20.43 6.22 2.54
N LEU A 9 20.93 6.15 1.30
CA LEU A 9 21.83 5.06 0.86
C LEU A 9 23.21 5.12 1.52
N PHE A 10 23.78 6.32 1.68
CA PHE A 10 25.18 6.46 2.11
C PHE A 10 25.35 6.85 3.58
N VAL A 11 24.30 7.31 4.25
CA VAL A 11 24.37 7.73 5.66
C VAL A 11 23.40 6.92 6.52
N PHE A 12 22.10 7.03 6.25
CA PHE A 12 21.09 6.43 7.11
C PHE A 12 21.15 4.89 7.12
N LEU A 13 21.15 4.27 5.95
CA LEU A 13 21.15 2.81 5.84
C LEU A 13 22.41 2.15 6.39
N PRO A 14 23.65 2.61 6.08
CA PRO A 14 24.86 2.06 6.68
C PRO A 14 24.90 2.22 8.20
N LEU A 15 24.55 3.41 8.72
CA LEU A 15 24.50 3.66 10.16
C LEU A 15 23.46 2.75 10.85
N PHE A 16 22.27 2.65 10.28
CA PHE A 16 21.22 1.76 10.77
C PHE A 16 21.69 0.29 10.78
N MET A 17 22.27 -0.19 9.68
CA MET A 17 22.75 -1.58 9.57
C MET A 17 23.84 -1.89 10.59
N LEU A 18 24.79 -0.95 10.82
CA LEU A 18 25.80 -1.07 11.86
C LEU A 18 25.16 -1.19 13.26
N CYS A 19 24.27 -0.26 13.62
CA CYS A 19 23.57 -0.30 14.90
C CYS A 19 22.73 -1.58 15.07
N TYR A 20 22.08 -2.03 14.01
CA TYR A 20 21.28 -3.25 14.02
C TYR A 20 22.14 -4.52 14.20
N MET A 21 23.31 -4.59 13.56
CA MET A 21 24.27 -5.68 13.74
C MET A 21 24.81 -5.72 15.18
N LEU A 22 25.17 -4.55 15.75
CA LEU A 22 25.58 -4.45 17.16
C LEU A 22 24.47 -4.91 18.10
N SER A 23 23.23 -4.50 17.82
CA SER A 23 22.07 -4.92 18.60
C SER A 23 21.84 -6.44 18.55
N ASN A 24 22.14 -7.09 17.41
CA ASN A 24 22.06 -8.53 17.28
C ASN A 24 23.11 -9.26 18.15
N VAL A 25 24.33 -8.68 18.26
CA VAL A 25 25.37 -9.17 19.18
C VAL A 25 24.91 -9.02 20.64
N CYS A 26 24.37 -7.84 20.98
CA CYS A 26 23.84 -7.57 22.32
C CYS A 26 22.69 -8.55 22.71
N ASP A 27 21.74 -8.79 21.82
CA ASP A 27 20.65 -9.75 22.08
C ASP A 27 21.18 -11.16 22.36
N LYS A 28 22.19 -11.62 21.61
CA LYS A 28 22.79 -12.95 21.78
C LYS A 28 23.61 -13.09 23.06
N GLN A 29 24.39 -12.06 23.42
CA GLN A 29 25.30 -12.11 24.57
C GLN A 29 24.63 -11.77 25.88
N LEU A 30 23.77 -10.73 25.91
CA LEU A 30 23.19 -10.20 27.15
C LEU A 30 21.86 -10.85 27.52
N ARG A 31 21.21 -11.58 26.58
CA ARG A 31 19.87 -12.13 26.79
C ARG A 31 19.70 -13.57 26.24
N PRO A 32 20.63 -14.50 26.46
CA PRO A 32 20.58 -15.85 25.89
C PRO A 32 19.34 -16.63 26.31
N ASN A 33 18.81 -16.39 27.50
CA ASN A 33 17.67 -17.10 28.10
C ASN A 33 16.36 -16.29 28.11
N SER A 34 16.33 -15.14 27.39
CA SER A 34 15.11 -14.31 27.36
C SER A 34 14.05 -14.92 26.43
N THR A 35 12.79 -14.81 26.84
CA THR A 35 11.63 -15.17 26.01
C THR A 35 11.51 -14.28 24.76
N ASN A 36 12.06 -13.07 24.81
CA ASN A 36 12.18 -12.18 23.66
C ASN A 36 13.66 -12.05 23.27
N LYS A 37 14.06 -12.84 22.29
CA LYS A 37 15.43 -12.90 21.78
C LYS A 37 15.81 -11.75 20.86
N THR A 38 14.89 -10.82 20.59
CA THR A 38 15.02 -9.75 19.59
C THR A 38 14.78 -8.37 20.18
N ALA A 39 14.79 -8.22 21.51
CA ALA A 39 14.34 -6.99 22.17
C ALA A 39 15.19 -5.76 21.83
N VAL A 40 16.53 -5.90 21.79
CA VAL A 40 17.44 -4.79 21.48
C VAL A 40 17.35 -4.44 19.99
N ARG A 41 17.31 -5.43 19.12
CA ARG A 41 17.08 -5.26 17.66
C ARG A 41 15.75 -4.55 17.38
N ASN A 42 14.67 -4.94 18.09
CA ASN A 42 13.37 -4.30 17.95
C ASN A 42 13.42 -2.83 18.37
N ALA A 43 14.03 -2.53 19.51
CA ALA A 43 14.20 -1.16 19.98
C ALA A 43 14.99 -0.30 18.97
N THR A 44 16.11 -0.82 18.47
CA THR A 44 16.91 -0.14 17.44
C THR A 44 16.09 0.11 16.18
N LEU A 45 15.35 -0.89 15.71
CA LEU A 45 14.53 -0.76 14.51
C LEU A 45 13.39 0.25 14.71
N VAL A 46 12.75 0.29 15.90
CA VAL A 46 11.74 1.32 16.22
C VAL A 46 12.34 2.71 16.20
N VAL A 47 13.49 2.92 16.86
CA VAL A 47 14.13 4.25 16.91
C VAL A 47 14.45 4.75 15.51
N PHE A 48 15.10 3.94 14.69
CA PHE A 48 15.43 4.32 13.31
C PHE A 48 14.18 4.49 12.43
N SER A 49 13.12 3.70 12.65
CA SER A 49 11.86 3.86 11.93
C SER A 49 11.17 5.17 12.28
N LEU A 50 11.16 5.56 13.54
CA LEU A 50 10.60 6.83 13.98
C LEU A 50 11.43 8.02 13.46
N ILE A 51 12.77 7.93 13.44
CA ILE A 51 13.63 8.93 12.82
C ILE A 51 13.36 9.04 11.32
N PHE A 52 13.26 7.90 10.62
CA PHE A 52 12.97 7.88 9.19
C PHE A 52 11.63 8.56 8.87
N TYR A 53 10.59 8.29 9.65
CA TYR A 53 9.28 8.89 9.48
C TYR A 53 9.26 10.37 9.85
N ALA A 54 9.83 10.74 10.99
CA ALA A 54 9.92 12.11 11.46
C ALA A 54 10.75 13.03 10.54
N TRP A 55 11.67 12.46 9.75
CA TRP A 55 12.43 13.23 8.75
C TRP A 55 11.54 13.91 7.71
N GLY A 56 10.45 13.26 7.30
CA GLY A 56 9.47 13.83 6.36
C GLY A 56 8.27 14.46 7.08
N GLU A 57 7.92 13.94 8.25
CA GLU A 57 6.65 14.22 8.95
C GLU A 57 6.87 14.42 10.46
N PRO A 58 7.58 15.47 10.89
CA PRO A 58 8.02 15.62 12.29
C PRO A 58 6.85 15.71 13.28
N MET A 59 5.71 16.29 12.89
CA MET A 59 4.55 16.42 13.76
C MET A 59 3.65 15.15 13.72
N TYR A 60 3.55 14.51 12.56
CA TYR A 60 2.66 13.35 12.38
C TYR A 60 3.21 12.04 12.94
N VAL A 61 4.49 12.01 13.35
CA VAL A 61 5.03 10.87 14.12
C VAL A 61 4.28 10.68 15.44
N PHE A 62 3.85 11.75 16.08
CA PHE A 62 3.05 11.66 17.31
C PHE A 62 1.65 11.11 17.03
N LEU A 63 1.04 11.52 15.92
CA LEU A 63 -0.26 10.96 15.50
C LEU A 63 -0.17 9.45 15.28
N MET A 64 0.88 8.98 14.61
CA MET A 64 1.11 7.54 14.41
C MET A 64 1.28 6.81 15.74
N ILE A 65 2.11 7.34 16.66
CA ILE A 65 2.32 6.73 17.99
C ILE A 65 1.00 6.66 18.78
N ILE A 66 0.20 7.73 18.78
CA ILE A 66 -1.11 7.77 19.44
C ILE A 66 -2.06 6.75 18.82
N SER A 67 -2.13 6.70 17.48
CA SER A 67 -2.94 5.72 16.77
C SER A 67 -2.56 4.29 17.17
N VAL A 68 -1.27 3.97 17.18
CA VAL A 68 -0.78 2.64 17.59
C VAL A 68 -1.11 2.36 19.05
N PHE A 69 -1.01 3.35 19.93
CA PHE A 69 -1.35 3.19 21.35
C PHE A 69 -2.85 2.87 21.56
N ILE A 70 -3.73 3.57 20.83
CA ILE A 70 -5.16 3.26 20.84
C ILE A 70 -5.39 1.81 20.38
N ASN A 71 -4.79 1.39 19.27
CA ASN A 71 -4.93 0.04 18.75
C ASN A 71 -4.35 -1.03 19.69
N TYR A 72 -3.27 -0.71 20.41
CA TYR A 72 -2.70 -1.57 21.46
C TYR A 72 -3.70 -1.82 22.60
N LEU A 73 -4.32 -0.76 23.12
CA LEU A 73 -5.31 -0.88 24.21
C LEU A 73 -6.56 -1.64 23.74
N VAL A 74 -7.06 -1.32 22.54
CA VAL A 74 -8.22 -2.01 21.95
C VAL A 74 -7.92 -3.49 21.72
N GLY A 75 -6.74 -3.83 21.18
CA GLY A 75 -6.34 -5.21 20.97
C GLY A 75 -6.32 -6.05 22.26
N ILE A 76 -5.78 -5.49 23.34
CA ILE A 76 -5.84 -6.11 24.67
C ILE A 76 -7.30 -6.25 25.16
N GLY A 77 -8.13 -5.24 24.93
CA GLY A 77 -9.56 -5.26 25.27
C GLY A 77 -10.32 -6.37 24.55
N ILE A 78 -10.06 -6.55 23.24
CA ILE A 78 -10.66 -7.62 22.42
C ILE A 78 -10.30 -9.00 22.96
N GLU A 79 -9.06 -9.21 23.39
CA GLU A 79 -8.62 -10.53 23.88
C GLU A 79 -9.09 -10.85 25.31
N ARG A 80 -9.08 -9.85 26.21
CA ARG A 80 -9.39 -10.05 27.62
C ARG A 80 -10.89 -10.12 27.94
N GLN A 81 -11.74 -9.41 27.18
CA GLN A 81 -13.15 -9.25 27.48
C GLN A 81 -14.04 -9.97 26.47
N GLU A 82 -14.23 -11.28 26.65
CA GLU A 82 -15.04 -12.08 25.72
C GLU A 82 -16.45 -11.50 25.47
N LYS A 83 -17.11 -11.01 26.50
CA LYS A 83 -18.48 -10.46 26.43
C LYS A 83 -18.55 -9.17 25.57
N HIS A 84 -17.48 -8.36 25.54
CA HIS A 84 -17.45 -7.06 24.89
C HIS A 84 -16.51 -7.01 23.67
N ARG A 85 -16.01 -8.14 23.18
CA ARG A 85 -15.06 -8.23 22.06
C ARG A 85 -15.52 -7.48 20.80
N LYS A 86 -16.79 -7.68 20.42
CA LYS A 86 -17.37 -7.02 19.24
C LYS A 86 -17.44 -5.51 19.42
N PHE A 87 -17.80 -5.05 20.61
CA PHE A 87 -17.87 -3.62 20.92
C PHE A 87 -16.49 -2.97 20.89
N ALA A 88 -15.48 -3.60 21.49
CA ALA A 88 -14.10 -3.14 21.45
C ALA A 88 -13.58 -3.06 20.00
N LEU A 89 -13.85 -4.07 19.16
CA LEU A 89 -13.51 -4.05 17.73
C LEU A 89 -14.16 -2.86 17.02
N ILE A 90 -15.47 -2.64 17.21
CA ILE A 90 -16.20 -1.56 16.58
C ILE A 90 -15.59 -0.19 16.94
N ILE A 91 -15.28 0.03 18.23
CA ILE A 91 -14.61 1.26 18.69
C ILE A 91 -13.26 1.42 17.98
N GLY A 92 -12.43 0.38 17.95
CA GLY A 92 -11.15 0.45 17.26
C GLY A 92 -11.25 0.75 15.78
N LEU A 93 -12.22 0.13 15.09
CA LEU A 93 -12.47 0.42 13.67
C LEU A 93 -12.93 1.87 13.48
N ILE A 94 -13.86 2.36 14.30
CA ILE A 94 -14.33 3.75 14.24
C ILE A 94 -13.19 4.73 14.48
N CYS A 95 -12.35 4.52 15.50
CA CYS A 95 -11.19 5.37 15.76
C CYS A 95 -10.23 5.44 14.56
N ASN A 96 -9.88 4.29 13.97
CA ASN A 96 -9.01 4.24 12.80
C ASN A 96 -9.64 4.93 11.59
N LEU A 97 -10.93 4.71 11.33
CA LEU A 97 -11.64 5.33 10.20
C LEU A 97 -11.86 6.83 10.42
N LEU A 98 -12.07 7.29 11.65
CA LEU A 98 -12.15 8.71 11.96
C LEU A 98 -10.82 9.42 11.74
N ILE A 99 -9.72 8.84 12.21
CA ILE A 99 -8.38 9.40 11.94
C ILE A 99 -8.14 9.49 10.43
N LEU A 100 -8.33 8.39 9.70
CA LEU A 100 -8.18 8.40 8.24
C LEU A 100 -9.14 9.38 7.56
N GLY A 101 -10.40 9.41 7.98
CA GLY A 101 -11.43 10.30 7.46
C GLY A 101 -11.08 11.76 7.62
N THR A 102 -10.63 12.15 8.80
CA THR A 102 -10.27 13.54 9.09
C THR A 102 -9.08 13.99 8.24
N PHE A 103 -7.99 13.23 8.19
CA PHE A 103 -6.77 13.66 7.51
C PHE A 103 -6.82 13.49 5.99
N LYS A 104 -7.55 12.50 5.49
CA LYS A 104 -7.58 12.21 4.05
C LYS A 104 -8.80 12.75 3.33
N TYR A 105 -9.96 12.76 3.96
CA TYR A 105 -11.23 13.02 3.26
C TYR A 105 -11.97 14.27 3.70
N ALA A 106 -11.60 14.92 4.82
CA ALA A 106 -12.34 16.09 5.32
C ALA A 106 -12.37 17.23 4.30
N GLY A 107 -11.24 17.54 3.63
CA GLY A 107 -11.17 18.55 2.57
C GLY A 107 -12.08 18.21 1.40
N PHE A 108 -11.99 17.00 0.88
CA PHE A 108 -12.81 16.53 -0.24
C PHE A 108 -14.31 16.58 0.05
N PHE A 109 -14.75 16.15 1.23
CA PHE A 109 -16.16 16.24 1.61
C PHE A 109 -16.61 17.69 1.77
N ALA A 110 -15.77 18.57 2.32
CA ALA A 110 -16.08 19.99 2.41
C ALA A 110 -16.23 20.63 1.01
N GLU A 111 -15.34 20.31 0.06
CA GLU A 111 -15.44 20.76 -1.34
C GLU A 111 -16.72 20.26 -2.02
N VAL A 112 -17.08 18.98 -1.81
CA VAL A 112 -18.35 18.43 -2.33
C VAL A 112 -19.57 19.15 -1.73
N LEU A 113 -19.56 19.44 -0.43
CA LEU A 113 -20.65 20.20 0.21
C LEU A 113 -20.74 21.63 -0.33
N CYS A 114 -19.62 22.30 -0.56
CA CYS A 114 -19.57 23.61 -1.19
C CYS A 114 -20.13 23.59 -2.62
N SER A 115 -19.83 22.54 -3.39
CA SER A 115 -20.33 22.41 -4.78
C SER A 115 -21.85 22.26 -4.89
N VAL A 116 -22.51 21.80 -3.83
CA VAL A 116 -23.99 21.73 -3.74
C VAL A 116 -24.64 22.95 -3.04
N GLY A 117 -23.86 24.04 -2.82
CA GLY A 117 -24.33 25.29 -2.32
C GLY A 117 -24.30 25.49 -0.79
N LEU A 118 -23.67 24.55 -0.07
CA LEU A 118 -23.47 24.68 1.37
C LEU A 118 -22.18 25.45 1.67
N THR A 119 -22.23 26.44 2.57
CA THR A 119 -21.04 27.19 2.99
C THR A 119 -20.34 26.47 4.15
N VAL A 120 -19.37 25.63 3.83
CA VAL A 120 -18.59 24.87 4.82
C VAL A 120 -17.12 25.29 4.72
N PRO A 121 -16.43 25.56 5.85
CA PRO A 121 -15.00 25.86 5.82
C PRO A 121 -14.22 24.64 5.35
N ILE A 122 -13.39 24.80 4.30
CA ILE A 122 -12.53 23.75 3.79
C ILE A 122 -11.29 23.66 4.69
N PRO A 123 -11.10 22.55 5.43
CA PRO A 123 -9.96 22.42 6.34
C PRO A 123 -8.66 22.26 5.55
N LYS A 124 -7.67 23.09 5.88
CA LYS A 124 -6.31 23.00 5.33
C LYS A 124 -5.48 22.00 6.14
N ILE A 125 -5.77 20.71 6.02
CA ILE A 125 -5.07 19.64 6.71
C ILE A 125 -4.14 18.95 5.71
N SER A 126 -2.82 18.92 6.00
CA SER A 126 -1.90 18.15 5.17
C SER A 126 -2.08 16.66 5.44
N LEU A 127 -1.99 15.85 4.38
CA LEU A 127 -2.14 14.40 4.46
C LEU A 127 -0.86 13.77 4.99
N PRO A 128 -0.87 13.12 6.18
CA PRO A 128 0.33 12.44 6.69
C PRO A 128 0.76 11.30 5.77
N ILE A 129 2.03 11.26 5.41
CA ILE A 129 2.58 10.19 4.59
C ILE A 129 2.36 8.84 5.28
N GLY A 130 1.89 7.85 4.53
CA GLY A 130 1.68 6.48 5.04
C GLY A 130 0.44 6.28 5.92
N ILE A 131 -0.41 7.32 6.16
CA ILE A 131 -1.60 7.18 7.02
C ILE A 131 -2.52 6.02 6.59
N SER A 132 -2.71 5.83 5.30
CA SER A 132 -3.53 4.75 4.76
C SER A 132 -2.91 3.37 5.04
N PHE A 133 -1.58 3.25 4.98
CA PHE A 133 -0.86 2.01 5.23
C PHE A 133 -0.93 1.61 6.71
N TYR A 134 -0.54 2.50 7.62
CA TYR A 134 -0.57 2.18 9.04
C TYR A 134 -2.00 2.02 9.59
N THR A 135 -3.00 2.68 8.99
CA THR A 135 -4.40 2.44 9.31
C THR A 135 -4.84 1.03 8.91
N PHE A 136 -4.49 0.57 7.71
CA PHE A 136 -4.81 -0.78 7.26
C PHE A 136 -4.10 -1.85 8.08
N GLN A 137 -2.84 -1.64 8.45
CA GLN A 137 -2.11 -2.51 9.37
C GLN A 137 -2.81 -2.60 10.73
N SER A 138 -3.21 -1.46 11.29
CA SER A 138 -3.93 -1.40 12.56
C SER A 138 -5.29 -2.10 12.50
N ILE A 139 -6.05 -1.88 11.42
CA ILE A 139 -7.34 -2.54 11.20
C ILE A 139 -7.15 -4.06 11.05
N SER A 140 -6.16 -4.52 10.27
CA SER A 140 -5.88 -5.95 10.13
C SER A 140 -5.53 -6.58 11.47
N TYR A 141 -4.66 -5.93 12.27
CA TYR A 141 -4.31 -6.39 13.61
C TYR A 141 -5.55 -6.58 14.49
N LEU A 142 -6.44 -5.58 14.58
CA LEU A 142 -7.64 -5.68 15.41
C LEU A 142 -8.58 -6.80 14.96
N ILE A 143 -8.77 -6.94 13.65
CA ILE A 143 -9.64 -7.99 13.10
C ILE A 143 -9.01 -9.38 13.29
N ASP A 144 -7.70 -9.54 13.12
CA ASP A 144 -7.01 -10.81 13.30
C ASP A 144 -7.05 -11.25 14.77
N VAL A 145 -6.88 -10.32 15.72
CA VAL A 145 -7.07 -10.59 17.15
C VAL A 145 -8.54 -10.97 17.45
N TYR A 146 -9.49 -10.26 16.88
CA TYR A 146 -10.91 -10.57 17.05
C TYR A 146 -11.27 -11.96 16.48
N ARG A 147 -10.70 -12.34 15.33
CA ARG A 147 -10.90 -13.67 14.70
C ARG A 147 -10.11 -14.78 15.40
N ARG A 148 -9.27 -14.46 16.39
CA ARG A 148 -8.34 -15.39 17.06
C ARG A 148 -7.31 -15.99 16.09
N GLN A 149 -7.00 -15.32 15.00
CA GLN A 149 -5.93 -15.69 14.07
C GLN A 149 -4.57 -15.27 14.60
N ALA A 150 -4.54 -14.22 15.42
CA ALA A 150 -3.35 -13.77 16.14
C ALA A 150 -3.73 -13.41 17.60
N SER A 151 -2.76 -13.50 18.51
CA SER A 151 -2.90 -13.01 19.88
C SER A 151 -2.66 -11.51 19.95
N SER A 152 -3.27 -10.81 20.92
CA SER A 152 -2.97 -9.39 21.11
C SER A 152 -1.51 -9.21 21.52
N GLN A 153 -0.89 -8.14 20.99
CA GLN A 153 0.48 -7.83 21.37
C GLN A 153 0.55 -7.36 22.82
N ARG A 154 1.45 -7.98 23.60
CA ARG A 154 1.60 -7.67 25.04
C ARG A 154 2.54 -6.51 25.31
N ARG A 155 3.36 -6.15 24.35
CA ARG A 155 4.34 -5.08 24.46
C ARG A 155 4.05 -3.99 23.44
N PHE A 156 3.81 -2.78 23.92
CA PHE A 156 3.53 -1.62 23.05
C PHE A 156 4.61 -1.40 21.99
N VAL A 157 5.89 -1.54 22.40
CA VAL A 157 7.04 -1.34 21.51
C VAL A 157 7.03 -2.31 20.32
N ASP A 158 6.58 -3.55 20.51
CA ASP A 158 6.53 -4.55 19.44
C ASP A 158 5.35 -4.28 18.47
N LEU A 159 4.23 -3.73 18.95
CA LEU A 159 3.16 -3.27 18.07
C LEU A 159 3.58 -1.99 17.33
N LEU A 160 4.26 -1.08 18.02
CA LEU A 160 4.81 0.12 17.40
C LEU A 160 5.83 -0.25 16.31
N LEU A 161 6.70 -1.24 16.56
CA LEU A 161 7.59 -1.78 15.54
C LEU A 161 6.83 -2.26 14.31
N TYR A 162 5.81 -3.11 14.51
CA TYR A 162 5.01 -3.65 13.42
C TYR A 162 4.44 -2.55 12.52
N VAL A 163 3.90 -1.49 13.12
CA VAL A 163 3.24 -0.43 12.37
C VAL A 163 4.25 0.58 11.77
N SER A 164 5.30 0.94 12.53
CA SER A 164 6.22 1.99 12.13
C SER A 164 7.42 1.53 11.29
N MET A 165 7.60 0.23 11.10
CA MET A 165 8.79 -0.35 10.45
C MET A 165 9.06 0.30 9.08
N PHE A 166 10.16 1.04 8.98
CA PHE A 166 10.45 1.92 7.84
C PHE A 166 10.50 1.20 6.46
N PRO A 167 10.94 -0.07 6.33
CA PRO A 167 10.91 -0.73 5.03
C PRO A 167 9.51 -0.82 4.40
N GLN A 168 8.48 -0.97 5.21
CA GLN A 168 7.10 -1.17 4.72
C GLN A 168 6.21 0.07 4.85
N LEU A 169 6.54 1.04 5.71
CA LEU A 169 5.64 2.08 6.20
C LEU A 169 5.06 2.99 5.12
N ILE A 170 5.86 3.40 4.11
CA ILE A 170 5.47 4.45 3.16
C ILE A 170 4.77 3.87 1.93
N ALA A 171 5.37 2.89 1.26
CA ALA A 171 4.84 2.29 0.02
C ALA A 171 5.27 0.82 -0.15
N GLY A 172 5.66 0.14 0.93
CA GLY A 172 5.96 -1.29 0.92
C GLY A 172 4.70 -2.14 0.74
N PRO A 173 4.84 -3.47 0.70
CA PRO A 173 3.69 -4.35 0.79
C PRO A 173 2.89 -4.08 2.07
N ILE A 174 1.56 -4.14 2.01
CA ILE A 174 0.72 -4.09 3.22
C ILE A 174 0.91 -5.40 3.96
N VAL A 175 1.79 -5.37 4.95
CA VAL A 175 2.12 -6.56 5.75
C VAL A 175 1.05 -6.73 6.82
N ARG A 176 0.43 -7.91 6.86
CA ARG A 176 -0.53 -8.26 7.91
C ARG A 176 0.19 -8.74 9.17
N TYR A 177 -0.44 -8.50 10.32
CA TYR A 177 0.17 -8.82 11.62
C TYR A 177 0.44 -10.31 11.80
N ASP A 178 -0.46 -11.18 11.35
CA ASP A 178 -0.33 -12.64 11.44
C ASP A 178 0.94 -13.18 10.75
N LEU A 179 1.39 -12.51 9.68
CA LEU A 179 2.57 -12.93 8.92
C LEU A 179 3.88 -12.65 9.65
N VAL A 180 3.97 -11.56 10.42
CA VAL A 180 5.22 -11.12 11.05
C VAL A 180 5.22 -11.27 12.58
N ALA A 181 4.10 -11.63 13.19
CA ALA A 181 3.95 -11.70 14.63
C ALA A 181 4.99 -12.62 15.31
N LYS A 182 5.35 -13.73 14.68
CA LYS A 182 6.38 -14.65 15.17
C LYS A 182 7.78 -14.06 15.03
N GLU A 183 8.05 -13.42 13.89
CA GLU A 183 9.36 -12.84 13.56
C GLU A 183 9.68 -11.61 14.41
N ILE A 184 8.67 -10.92 14.95
CA ILE A 184 8.89 -9.83 15.91
C ILE A 184 9.58 -10.34 17.18
N ASN A 185 9.22 -11.53 17.67
CA ASN A 185 9.74 -12.08 18.93
C ASN A 185 10.93 -13.02 18.76
N ASP A 186 10.98 -13.76 17.66
CA ASP A 186 12.04 -14.73 17.37
C ASP A 186 12.31 -14.74 15.86
N ARG A 187 13.43 -14.13 15.44
CA ARG A 187 13.87 -14.13 14.06
C ARG A 187 15.36 -14.43 13.95
N HIS A 188 15.69 -15.21 12.98
CA HIS A 188 17.05 -15.57 12.63
C HIS A 188 17.42 -14.95 11.29
N ILE A 189 18.63 -14.44 11.20
CA ILE A 189 19.19 -13.85 9.98
C ILE A 189 20.33 -14.76 9.54
N THR A 190 20.21 -15.34 8.37
CA THR A 190 21.25 -16.13 7.73
C THR A 190 22.08 -15.27 6.78
N ARG A 191 23.28 -15.76 6.39
CA ARG A 191 24.07 -15.09 5.35
C ARG A 191 23.32 -15.07 4.01
N HIS A 192 22.57 -16.13 3.72
CA HIS A 192 21.73 -16.21 2.53
C HIS A 192 20.66 -15.11 2.51
N ASP A 193 20.00 -14.85 3.64
CA ASP A 193 18.99 -13.78 3.71
C ASP A 193 19.58 -12.40 3.46
N VAL A 194 20.78 -12.14 3.95
CA VAL A 194 21.48 -10.86 3.70
C VAL A 194 21.86 -10.72 2.23
N VAL A 195 22.41 -11.78 1.61
CA VAL A 195 22.83 -11.75 0.20
C VAL A 195 21.61 -11.56 -0.71
N GLU A 196 20.59 -12.41 -0.56
CA GLU A 196 19.37 -12.34 -1.37
C GLU A 196 18.58 -11.05 -1.14
N GLY A 197 18.51 -10.61 0.13
CA GLY A 197 17.86 -9.36 0.47
C GLY A 197 18.55 -8.14 -0.14
N SER A 198 19.89 -8.11 -0.08
CA SER A 198 20.69 -7.05 -0.70
C SER A 198 20.56 -7.06 -2.22
N TYR A 199 20.66 -8.24 -2.84
CA TYR A 199 20.47 -8.39 -4.29
C TYR A 199 19.11 -7.85 -4.74
N ARG A 200 18.06 -8.23 -4.02
CA ARG A 200 16.70 -7.76 -4.31
C ARG A 200 16.55 -6.25 -4.12
N PHE A 201 17.17 -5.70 -3.07
CA PHE A 201 17.17 -4.25 -2.82
C PHE A 201 17.79 -3.49 -4.00
N PHE A 202 18.95 -3.93 -4.49
CA PHE A 202 19.61 -3.26 -5.61
C PHE A 202 18.87 -3.42 -6.94
N ILE A 203 18.20 -4.55 -7.17
CA ILE A 203 17.28 -4.68 -8.33
C ILE A 203 16.13 -3.67 -8.22
N GLY A 204 15.51 -3.53 -7.04
CA GLY A 204 14.46 -2.55 -6.80
C GLY A 204 14.95 -1.12 -7.01
N LEU A 205 16.14 -0.80 -6.52
CA LEU A 205 16.79 0.49 -6.70
C LEU A 205 17.03 0.79 -8.19
N GLY A 206 17.52 -0.19 -8.96
CA GLY A 206 17.69 -0.09 -10.41
C GLY A 206 16.37 0.17 -11.14
N LYS A 207 15.29 -0.54 -10.77
CA LYS A 207 13.95 -0.29 -11.30
C LYS A 207 13.50 1.16 -11.07
N LYS A 208 13.72 1.69 -9.86
CA LYS A 208 13.33 3.06 -9.50
C LYS A 208 14.18 4.11 -10.21
N VAL A 209 15.52 4.02 -10.10
CA VAL A 209 16.43 5.08 -10.53
C VAL A 209 16.64 5.05 -12.05
N ILE A 210 16.82 3.85 -12.63
CA ILE A 210 17.15 3.73 -14.06
C ILE A 210 15.88 3.72 -14.92
N LEU A 211 14.84 2.95 -14.53
CA LEU A 211 13.67 2.78 -15.38
C LEU A 211 12.57 3.77 -15.06
N ALA A 212 12.08 3.79 -13.79
CA ALA A 212 10.93 4.61 -13.44
C ALA A 212 11.19 6.10 -13.64
N ASN A 213 12.37 6.61 -13.27
CA ASN A 213 12.68 8.03 -13.44
C ASN A 213 12.73 8.43 -14.92
N GLN A 214 13.32 7.62 -15.81
CA GLN A 214 13.35 7.91 -17.25
C GLN A 214 11.95 7.90 -17.86
N PHE A 215 11.13 6.90 -17.52
CA PHE A 215 9.74 6.87 -17.96
C PHE A 215 8.92 8.03 -17.39
N SER A 216 9.23 8.50 -16.18
CA SER A 216 8.61 9.69 -15.59
C SER A 216 8.91 10.95 -16.40
N GLU A 217 10.15 11.15 -16.83
CA GLU A 217 10.54 12.28 -17.66
C GLU A 217 9.77 12.28 -18.99
N ILE A 218 9.69 11.13 -19.66
CA ILE A 218 8.93 10.98 -20.91
C ILE A 218 7.43 11.24 -20.67
N ALA A 219 6.84 10.65 -19.65
CA ALA A 219 5.43 10.86 -19.33
C ALA A 219 5.12 12.33 -19.05
N ASN A 220 5.97 13.00 -18.26
CA ASN A 220 5.82 14.41 -17.93
C ASN A 220 5.93 15.32 -19.14
N GLN A 221 6.82 15.01 -20.10
CA GLN A 221 6.97 15.78 -21.33
C GLN A 221 5.67 15.84 -22.15
N PHE A 222 4.86 14.78 -22.15
CA PHE A 222 3.64 14.69 -22.96
C PHE A 222 2.35 14.93 -22.17
N LEU A 223 2.32 14.59 -20.88
CA LEU A 223 1.09 14.58 -20.08
C LEU A 223 1.01 15.72 -19.06
N GLN A 224 2.09 16.48 -18.82
CA GLN A 224 2.07 17.65 -17.93
C GLN A 224 1.86 18.95 -18.72
N GLY A 225 1.31 19.96 -18.03
CA GLY A 225 1.06 21.28 -18.59
C GLY A 225 -0.26 21.35 -19.38
N GLU A 226 -0.36 22.35 -20.27
CA GLU A 226 -1.54 22.51 -21.11
C GLU A 226 -1.53 21.50 -22.28
N LEU A 227 -2.61 20.71 -22.35
CA LEU A 227 -2.76 19.65 -23.37
C LEU A 227 -3.40 20.14 -24.68
N SER A 228 -3.47 21.45 -24.91
CA SER A 228 -4.12 22.05 -26.10
C SER A 228 -3.47 21.66 -27.43
N GLY A 229 -2.17 21.34 -27.40
CA GLY A 229 -1.39 20.87 -28.56
C GLY A 229 -1.02 19.40 -28.55
N LEU A 230 -1.63 18.60 -27.65
CA LEU A 230 -1.31 17.18 -27.53
C LEU A 230 -1.79 16.40 -28.76
N THR A 231 -0.84 15.82 -29.50
CA THR A 231 -1.14 14.96 -30.64
C THR A 231 -1.51 13.55 -30.17
N MET A 232 -2.22 12.80 -31.01
CA MET A 232 -2.56 11.38 -30.74
C MET A 232 -1.31 10.55 -30.42
N GLN A 233 -0.24 10.72 -31.19
CA GLN A 233 1.03 10.02 -30.95
C GLN A 233 1.65 10.39 -29.59
N GLY A 234 1.65 11.69 -29.25
CA GLY A 234 2.13 12.17 -27.95
C GLY A 234 1.31 11.62 -26.79
N ALA A 235 -0.03 11.55 -26.92
CA ALA A 235 -0.91 10.98 -25.91
C ALA A 235 -0.59 9.49 -25.67
N TRP A 236 -0.42 8.69 -26.72
CA TRP A 236 -0.03 7.28 -26.60
C TRP A 236 1.36 7.10 -26.01
N VAL A 237 2.36 7.85 -26.46
CA VAL A 237 3.72 7.79 -25.89
C VAL A 237 3.71 8.15 -24.42
N GLY A 238 3.04 9.23 -24.04
CA GLY A 238 2.96 9.69 -22.65
C GLY A 238 2.30 8.66 -21.73
N ILE A 239 1.14 8.10 -22.14
CA ILE A 239 0.42 7.17 -21.29
C ILE A 239 1.10 5.79 -21.21
N ILE A 240 1.76 5.33 -22.26
CA ILE A 240 2.58 4.11 -22.22
C ILE A 240 3.79 4.33 -21.31
N ALA A 241 4.45 5.48 -21.40
CA ALA A 241 5.54 5.83 -20.49
C ALA A 241 5.07 5.87 -19.03
N PHE A 242 3.91 6.48 -18.74
CA PHE A 242 3.33 6.45 -17.39
C PHE A 242 2.97 5.03 -16.94
N THR A 243 2.43 4.20 -17.82
CA THR A 243 2.13 2.78 -17.53
C THR A 243 3.37 2.00 -17.09
N LEU A 244 4.50 2.25 -17.73
CA LEU A 244 5.79 1.64 -17.34
C LEU A 244 6.37 2.29 -16.07
N GLN A 245 6.27 3.61 -15.98
CA GLN A 245 6.74 4.37 -14.82
C GLN A 245 6.09 3.89 -13.53
N ILE A 246 4.76 3.84 -13.45
CA ILE A 246 4.03 3.45 -12.24
C ILE A 246 4.36 2.01 -11.83
N PHE A 247 4.59 1.11 -12.79
CA PHE A 247 5.00 -0.27 -12.51
C PHE A 247 6.42 -0.34 -11.95
N PHE A 248 7.40 0.27 -12.63
CA PHE A 248 8.78 0.18 -12.18
C PHE A 248 9.02 0.97 -10.89
N ASP A 249 8.30 2.07 -10.68
CA ASP A 249 8.37 2.84 -9.45
C ASP A 249 7.85 2.02 -8.27
N PHE A 250 6.64 1.51 -8.36
CA PHE A 250 6.01 0.81 -7.25
C PHE A 250 6.58 -0.60 -7.04
N SER A 251 6.86 -1.36 -8.11
CA SER A 251 7.52 -2.66 -7.97
C SER A 251 8.96 -2.52 -7.47
N GLY A 252 9.67 -1.47 -7.89
CA GLY A 252 11.01 -1.15 -7.39
C GLY A 252 11.00 -0.83 -5.90
N TYR A 253 10.06 -0.01 -5.44
CA TYR A 253 9.91 0.25 -4.01
C TYR A 253 9.56 -1.03 -3.22
N SER A 254 8.64 -1.84 -3.74
CA SER A 254 8.28 -3.12 -3.11
C SER A 254 9.46 -4.08 -3.02
N ASP A 255 10.30 -4.18 -4.06
CA ASP A 255 11.50 -5.00 -4.04
C ASP A 255 12.53 -4.49 -3.03
N MET A 256 12.73 -3.17 -2.95
CA MET A 256 13.61 -2.58 -1.92
C MET A 256 13.09 -2.88 -0.51
N ALA A 257 11.79 -2.75 -0.28
CA ALA A 257 11.16 -3.03 1.02
C ALA A 257 11.29 -4.50 1.42
N ILE A 258 11.00 -5.43 0.50
CA ILE A 258 11.10 -6.88 0.73
C ILE A 258 12.57 -7.26 0.94
N GLY A 259 13.48 -6.70 0.16
CA GLY A 259 14.92 -6.93 0.29
C GLY A 259 15.46 -6.49 1.65
N LEU A 260 15.13 -5.27 2.09
CA LEU A 260 15.49 -4.77 3.41
C LEU A 260 14.86 -5.61 4.52
N GLY A 261 13.55 -5.93 4.40
CA GLY A 261 12.87 -6.81 5.34
C GLY A 261 13.63 -8.12 5.53
N ARG A 262 14.04 -8.76 4.42
CA ARG A 262 14.79 -10.02 4.46
C ARG A 262 16.17 -9.88 5.11
N CYS A 263 16.90 -8.80 4.86
CA CYS A 263 18.15 -8.49 5.56
C CYS A 263 17.96 -8.36 7.08
N LEU A 264 16.77 -7.97 7.52
CA LEU A 264 16.41 -7.79 8.93
C LEU A 264 15.79 -9.05 9.56
N GLY A 265 15.59 -10.11 8.77
CA GLY A 265 14.95 -11.36 9.18
C GLY A 265 13.43 -11.34 9.15
N PHE A 266 12.81 -10.46 8.36
CA PHE A 266 11.39 -10.42 8.07
C PHE A 266 11.10 -10.89 6.65
N HIS A 267 10.07 -11.70 6.48
CA HIS A 267 9.67 -12.26 5.19
C HIS A 267 8.35 -11.64 4.73
N PHE A 268 8.46 -10.52 4.03
CA PHE A 268 7.30 -9.84 3.46
C PHE A 268 6.79 -10.59 2.23
N ALA A 269 5.46 -10.57 2.04
CA ALA A 269 4.83 -11.18 0.89
C ALA A 269 5.15 -10.43 -0.42
N GLU A 270 5.14 -11.16 -1.54
CA GLU A 270 5.26 -10.58 -2.88
C GLU A 270 4.12 -9.61 -3.16
N ASN A 271 4.43 -8.52 -3.87
CA ASN A 271 3.46 -7.48 -4.20
C ASN A 271 3.13 -7.41 -5.70
N PHE A 272 4.01 -7.94 -6.55
CA PHE A 272 3.86 -7.97 -8.00
C PHE A 272 4.31 -9.30 -8.59
N ASP A 273 3.54 -9.82 -9.57
CA ASP A 273 3.88 -11.02 -10.33
C ASP A 273 3.58 -10.82 -11.83
N HIS A 274 4.47 -10.14 -12.55
CA HIS A 274 4.36 -9.89 -14.00
C HIS A 274 2.95 -9.45 -14.45
N PRO A 275 2.38 -8.36 -13.88
CA PRO A 275 0.98 -8.00 -14.06
C PRO A 275 0.62 -7.69 -15.52
N TYR A 276 1.53 -7.06 -16.29
CA TYR A 276 1.27 -6.73 -17.69
C TYR A 276 1.29 -7.93 -18.64
N CYS A 277 1.63 -9.12 -18.15
CA CYS A 277 1.49 -10.38 -18.91
C CYS A 277 0.10 -11.03 -18.69
N SER A 278 -0.87 -10.33 -18.13
CA SER A 278 -2.20 -10.85 -17.82
C SER A 278 -3.10 -10.88 -19.05
N ARG A 279 -4.02 -11.85 -19.07
CA ARG A 279 -4.98 -12.09 -20.17
C ARG A 279 -6.38 -11.58 -19.85
N SER A 280 -6.57 -11.01 -18.67
CA SER A 280 -7.81 -10.39 -18.22
C SER A 280 -7.50 -9.36 -17.13
N ILE A 281 -8.42 -8.44 -16.90
CA ILE A 281 -8.32 -7.46 -15.81
C ILE A 281 -8.41 -8.14 -14.45
N THR A 282 -9.21 -9.19 -14.34
CA THR A 282 -9.26 -10.02 -13.13
C THR A 282 -7.92 -10.69 -12.81
N GLU A 283 -7.18 -11.17 -13.83
CA GLU A 283 -5.83 -11.72 -13.66
C GLU A 283 -4.82 -10.63 -13.32
N PHE A 284 -4.90 -9.47 -13.98
CA PHE A 284 -4.04 -8.32 -13.73
C PHE A 284 -4.07 -7.91 -12.25
N TRP A 285 -5.24 -7.72 -11.67
CA TRP A 285 -5.38 -7.31 -10.27
C TRP A 285 -5.03 -8.39 -9.24
N ARG A 286 -4.91 -9.64 -9.65
CA ARG A 286 -4.32 -10.70 -8.81
C ARG A 286 -2.80 -10.65 -8.77
N LYS A 287 -2.17 -9.96 -9.72
CA LYS A 287 -0.73 -9.86 -9.91
C LYS A 287 -0.18 -8.45 -9.64
N TRP A 288 -1.06 -7.46 -9.58
CA TRP A 288 -0.75 -6.07 -9.25
C TRP A 288 -1.15 -5.76 -7.82
N HIS A 289 -0.21 -5.19 -7.03
CA HIS A 289 -0.45 -4.78 -5.63
C HIS A 289 -1.16 -5.87 -4.81
N MET A 290 -0.58 -7.07 -4.83
CA MET A 290 -1.18 -8.29 -4.29
C MET A 290 -1.53 -8.17 -2.80
N SER A 291 -0.73 -7.41 -2.05
CA SER A 291 -0.97 -7.17 -0.63
C SER A 291 -2.25 -6.36 -0.38
N LEU A 292 -2.52 -5.32 -1.18
CA LEU A 292 -3.77 -4.55 -1.12
C LEU A 292 -4.96 -5.42 -1.54
N GLY A 293 -4.80 -6.17 -2.64
CA GLY A 293 -5.83 -7.10 -3.12
C GLY A 293 -6.21 -8.14 -2.06
N SER A 294 -5.23 -8.73 -1.37
CA SER A 294 -5.45 -9.67 -0.29
C SER A 294 -6.12 -9.01 0.92
N PHE A 295 -5.73 -7.79 1.28
CA PHE A 295 -6.38 -7.03 2.35
C PHE A 295 -7.88 -6.83 2.07
N PHE A 296 -8.24 -6.27 0.92
CA PHE A 296 -9.65 -6.06 0.59
C PHE A 296 -10.43 -7.37 0.45
N ARG A 297 -9.80 -8.42 -0.08
CA ARG A 297 -10.43 -9.75 -0.14
C ARG A 297 -10.78 -10.28 1.25
N ASP A 298 -9.83 -10.28 2.18
CA ASP A 298 -9.94 -10.97 3.45
C ASP A 298 -10.70 -10.16 4.50
N TYR A 299 -10.63 -8.83 4.44
CA TYR A 299 -11.25 -7.94 5.44
C TYR A 299 -12.54 -7.26 4.95
N VAL A 300 -12.81 -7.25 3.64
CA VAL A 300 -14.03 -6.63 3.11
C VAL A 300 -14.85 -7.61 2.26
N TYR A 301 -14.28 -8.18 1.20
CA TYR A 301 -15.02 -9.00 0.24
C TYR A 301 -15.62 -10.27 0.86
N ILE A 302 -14.81 -11.05 1.58
CA ILE A 302 -15.26 -12.28 2.23
C ILE A 302 -16.30 -12.00 3.32
N PRO A 303 -16.12 -11.01 4.24
CA PRO A 303 -17.13 -10.65 5.23
C PRO A 303 -18.47 -10.19 4.64
N LEU A 304 -18.47 -9.53 3.49
CA LEU A 304 -19.70 -9.13 2.78
C LEU A 304 -20.44 -10.31 2.12
N GLY A 305 -19.87 -11.51 2.16
CA GLY A 305 -20.45 -12.73 1.56
C GLY A 305 -19.69 -13.26 0.35
N GLY A 306 -18.67 -12.55 -0.13
CA GLY A 306 -17.76 -13.00 -1.19
C GLY A 306 -18.50 -13.40 -2.48
N ASN A 307 -18.21 -14.60 -2.99
CA ASN A 307 -18.87 -15.17 -4.16
C ASN A 307 -20.26 -15.77 -3.87
N ARG A 308 -20.62 -15.91 -2.58
CA ARG A 308 -21.82 -16.67 -2.19
C ARG A 308 -23.08 -15.80 -2.14
N ARG A 309 -22.94 -14.49 -1.88
CA ARG A 309 -24.08 -13.56 -1.75
C ARG A 309 -23.72 -12.24 -2.43
N HIS A 310 -24.60 -11.73 -3.30
CA HIS A 310 -24.49 -10.41 -3.94
C HIS A 310 -23.11 -10.11 -4.54
N GLN A 311 -22.53 -11.08 -5.27
CA GLN A 311 -21.15 -11.00 -5.76
C GLN A 311 -20.82 -9.69 -6.50
N ALA A 312 -21.70 -9.24 -7.39
CA ALA A 312 -21.49 -7.99 -8.14
C ALA A 312 -21.43 -6.77 -7.23
N LEU A 313 -22.31 -6.68 -6.23
CA LEU A 313 -22.31 -5.62 -5.23
C LEU A 313 -21.03 -5.66 -4.40
N ASN A 314 -20.61 -6.86 -3.96
CA ASN A 314 -19.38 -7.01 -3.17
C ASN A 314 -18.14 -6.58 -3.97
N ILE A 315 -18.08 -6.90 -5.26
CA ILE A 315 -17.02 -6.42 -6.16
C ILE A 315 -17.07 -4.90 -6.27
N PHE A 316 -18.25 -4.34 -6.51
CA PHE A 316 -18.43 -2.89 -6.62
C PHE A 316 -17.98 -2.16 -5.35
N VAL A 317 -18.40 -2.63 -4.16
CA VAL A 317 -17.98 -2.05 -2.87
C VAL A 317 -16.45 -2.10 -2.72
N VAL A 318 -15.83 -3.23 -3.00
CA VAL A 318 -14.37 -3.37 -2.91
C VAL A 318 -13.65 -2.40 -3.85
N TRP A 319 -14.10 -2.29 -5.09
CA TRP A 319 -13.48 -1.41 -6.08
C TRP A 319 -13.71 0.06 -5.78
N PHE A 320 -14.90 0.43 -5.31
CA PHE A 320 -15.19 1.77 -4.83
C PHE A 320 -14.27 2.16 -3.66
N LEU A 321 -14.12 1.29 -2.66
CA LEU A 321 -13.21 1.51 -1.53
C LEU A 321 -11.74 1.53 -1.96
N THR A 322 -11.36 0.72 -2.97
CA THR A 322 -10.01 0.75 -3.54
C THR A 322 -9.73 2.08 -4.23
N GLY A 323 -10.68 2.61 -5.00
CA GLY A 323 -10.58 3.94 -5.58
C GLY A 323 -10.45 5.04 -4.52
N MET A 324 -11.32 5.05 -3.53
CA MET A 324 -11.22 5.97 -2.39
C MET A 324 -9.87 5.86 -1.66
N TRP A 325 -9.35 4.64 -1.49
CA TRP A 325 -8.07 4.43 -0.83
C TRP A 325 -6.90 5.12 -1.56
N HIS A 326 -6.90 5.17 -2.88
CA HIS A 326 -5.85 5.84 -3.66
C HIS A 326 -5.85 7.36 -3.44
N GLY A 327 -7.00 8.01 -3.35
CA GLY A 327 -7.04 9.46 -3.12
C GLY A 327 -8.44 10.00 -2.89
N ALA A 328 -8.50 11.18 -2.28
CA ALA A 328 -9.72 11.94 -2.07
C ALA A 328 -9.98 12.85 -3.30
N SER A 329 -10.29 12.24 -4.44
CA SER A 329 -10.60 12.93 -5.68
C SER A 329 -11.49 12.06 -6.57
N TRP A 330 -12.31 12.70 -7.40
CA TRP A 330 -13.29 12.03 -8.26
C TRP A 330 -12.68 11.07 -9.27
N ASN A 331 -11.50 11.38 -9.82
CA ASN A 331 -10.81 10.51 -10.76
C ASN A 331 -10.50 9.13 -10.17
N PHE A 332 -10.10 9.05 -8.90
CA PHE A 332 -9.87 7.76 -8.23
C PHE A 332 -11.15 6.98 -7.98
N ILE A 333 -12.25 7.68 -7.69
CA ILE A 333 -13.57 7.04 -7.55
C ILE A 333 -14.00 6.45 -8.89
N ILE A 334 -13.91 7.24 -9.97
CA ILE A 334 -14.24 6.81 -11.33
C ILE A 334 -13.35 5.64 -11.76
N TRP A 335 -12.06 5.71 -11.46
CA TRP A 335 -11.10 4.62 -11.71
C TRP A 335 -11.51 3.32 -10.99
N GLY A 336 -11.89 3.41 -9.73
CA GLY A 336 -12.38 2.25 -8.97
C GLY A 336 -13.66 1.69 -9.57
N VAL A 337 -14.64 2.53 -9.90
CA VAL A 337 -15.89 2.11 -10.56
C VAL A 337 -15.62 1.46 -11.91
N TYR A 338 -14.74 2.04 -12.73
CA TYR A 338 -14.31 1.51 -14.02
C TYR A 338 -13.83 0.05 -13.90
N PHE A 339 -12.87 -0.20 -13.02
CA PHE A 339 -12.38 -1.57 -12.82
C PHE A 339 -13.40 -2.49 -12.14
N GLY A 340 -14.22 -1.97 -11.25
CA GLY A 340 -15.33 -2.71 -10.64
C GLY A 340 -16.32 -3.24 -11.67
N ILE A 341 -16.70 -2.42 -12.65
CA ILE A 341 -17.57 -2.79 -13.76
C ILE A 341 -16.89 -3.85 -14.63
N ILE A 342 -15.64 -3.63 -15.05
CA ILE A 342 -14.93 -4.57 -15.94
C ILE A 342 -14.74 -5.92 -15.27
N VAL A 343 -14.28 -5.97 -14.02
CA VAL A 343 -14.09 -7.23 -13.27
C VAL A 343 -15.42 -7.96 -13.10
N THR A 344 -16.51 -7.24 -12.89
CA THR A 344 -17.85 -7.83 -12.82
C THR A 344 -18.25 -8.42 -14.16
N LEU A 345 -18.12 -7.66 -15.26
CA LEU A 345 -18.41 -8.13 -16.61
C LEU A 345 -17.55 -9.34 -16.97
N GLU A 346 -16.25 -9.32 -16.72
CA GLU A 346 -15.38 -10.46 -16.96
C GLU A 346 -15.87 -11.73 -16.26
N LYS A 347 -16.27 -11.64 -14.99
CA LYS A 347 -16.73 -12.79 -14.22
C LYS A 347 -18.01 -13.42 -14.80
N TYR A 348 -18.91 -12.60 -15.31
CA TYR A 348 -20.17 -13.11 -15.85
C TYR A 348 -20.10 -13.51 -17.34
N THR A 349 -19.11 -13.02 -18.09
CA THR A 349 -18.98 -13.21 -19.54
C THR A 349 -17.64 -13.83 -19.94
N LEU A 350 -16.57 -12.99 -20.01
CA LEU A 350 -15.27 -13.33 -20.60
C LEU A 350 -14.63 -14.56 -19.97
N LEU A 351 -14.62 -14.67 -18.64
CA LEU A 351 -13.95 -15.78 -17.96
C LEU A 351 -14.60 -17.15 -18.24
N LYS A 352 -15.85 -17.17 -18.74
CA LYS A 352 -16.52 -18.41 -19.17
C LYS A 352 -16.03 -18.90 -20.53
N VAL A 353 -15.60 -17.99 -21.38
CA VAL A 353 -15.21 -18.26 -22.77
C VAL A 353 -13.73 -18.01 -23.06
N ILE A 354 -12.96 -17.56 -22.07
CA ILE A 354 -11.55 -17.14 -22.19
C ILE A 354 -10.66 -18.20 -22.86
N ARG A 355 -10.98 -19.50 -22.67
CA ARG A 355 -10.22 -20.61 -23.27
C ARG A 355 -10.34 -20.70 -24.79
N TYR A 356 -11.37 -20.10 -25.38
CA TYR A 356 -11.64 -20.13 -26.82
C TYR A 356 -11.05 -18.92 -27.56
N ILE A 357 -10.57 -17.92 -26.83
CA ILE A 357 -10.03 -16.67 -27.40
C ILE A 357 -8.50 -16.78 -27.50
N PRO A 358 -7.90 -16.41 -28.64
CA PRO A 358 -6.44 -16.40 -28.80
C PRO A 358 -5.75 -15.54 -27.73
N ARG A 359 -4.63 -16.04 -27.20
CA ARG A 359 -3.87 -15.37 -26.13
C ARG A 359 -3.48 -13.94 -26.48
N VAL A 360 -3.08 -13.70 -27.73
CA VAL A 360 -2.68 -12.35 -28.21
C VAL A 360 -3.83 -11.37 -28.08
N VAL A 361 -5.05 -11.77 -28.47
CA VAL A 361 -6.26 -10.92 -28.38
C VAL A 361 -6.55 -10.57 -26.91
N LEU A 362 -6.42 -11.57 -26.00
CA LEU A 362 -6.63 -11.35 -24.58
C LEU A 362 -5.57 -10.41 -23.97
N HIS A 363 -4.33 -10.50 -24.40
CA HIS A 363 -3.28 -9.55 -23.94
C HIS A 363 -3.54 -8.14 -24.42
N LEU A 364 -3.89 -7.96 -25.72
CA LEU A 364 -4.23 -6.65 -26.25
C LEU A 364 -5.45 -6.04 -25.55
N TYR A 365 -6.51 -6.83 -25.35
CA TYR A 365 -7.67 -6.44 -24.55
C TYR A 365 -7.29 -5.97 -23.15
N SER A 366 -6.51 -6.77 -22.44
CA SER A 366 -6.10 -6.48 -21.07
C SER A 366 -5.23 -5.20 -21.02
N LEU A 367 -4.22 -5.10 -21.88
CA LEU A 367 -3.32 -3.93 -21.93
C LEU A 367 -4.08 -2.65 -22.27
N LEU A 368 -4.98 -2.67 -23.26
CA LEU A 368 -5.76 -1.50 -23.63
C LEU A 368 -6.59 -0.98 -22.47
N LEU A 369 -7.30 -1.86 -21.77
CA LEU A 369 -8.12 -1.46 -20.62
C LEU A 369 -7.27 -0.97 -19.43
N ILE A 370 -6.09 -1.55 -19.23
CA ILE A 370 -5.16 -1.07 -18.20
C ILE A 370 -4.66 0.33 -18.53
N ILE A 371 -4.25 0.59 -19.77
CA ILE A 371 -3.77 1.90 -20.22
C ILE A 371 -4.85 2.98 -20.08
N ILE A 372 -6.10 2.67 -20.50
CA ILE A 372 -7.25 3.57 -20.28
C ILE A 372 -7.45 3.84 -18.78
N GLY A 373 -7.39 2.78 -17.95
CA GLY A 373 -7.49 2.91 -16.51
C GLY A 373 -6.39 3.79 -15.92
N TRP A 374 -5.15 3.69 -16.41
CA TRP A 374 -4.06 4.56 -15.99
C TRP A 374 -4.25 6.02 -16.44
N GLY A 375 -4.87 6.25 -17.60
CA GLY A 375 -5.28 7.59 -18.01
C GLY A 375 -6.28 8.23 -17.04
N ILE A 376 -7.30 7.50 -16.59
CA ILE A 376 -8.24 7.98 -15.58
C ILE A 376 -7.51 8.24 -14.23
N PHE A 377 -6.57 7.40 -13.87
CA PHE A 377 -5.80 7.52 -12.63
C PHE A 377 -4.87 8.75 -12.62
N TYR A 378 -4.23 9.05 -13.74
CA TYR A 378 -3.22 10.10 -13.85
C TYR A 378 -3.80 11.51 -13.69
N PHE A 379 -4.92 11.80 -14.34
CA PHE A 379 -5.49 13.15 -14.40
C PHE A 379 -6.49 13.38 -13.26
N THR A 380 -6.15 14.26 -12.33
CA THR A 380 -7.06 14.70 -11.25
C THR A 380 -8.04 15.79 -11.74
N ASP A 381 -7.64 16.59 -12.73
CA ASP A 381 -8.48 17.59 -13.39
C ASP A 381 -9.27 16.98 -14.56
N PHE A 382 -10.60 17.17 -14.55
CA PHE A 382 -11.47 16.59 -15.57
C PHE A 382 -11.28 17.23 -16.95
N THR A 383 -10.90 18.50 -17.03
CA THR A 383 -10.67 19.18 -18.31
C THR A 383 -9.43 18.60 -18.99
N HIS A 384 -8.35 18.39 -18.22
CA HIS A 384 -7.16 17.72 -18.72
C HIS A 384 -7.44 16.27 -19.11
N MET A 385 -8.18 15.53 -18.29
CA MET A 385 -8.57 14.16 -18.59
C MET A 385 -9.40 14.06 -19.88
N GLN A 386 -10.38 14.95 -20.07
CA GLN A 386 -11.18 15.00 -21.29
C GLN A 386 -10.32 15.31 -22.53
N ARG A 387 -9.46 16.33 -22.45
CA ARG A 387 -8.53 16.68 -23.55
C ARG A 387 -7.62 15.51 -23.90
N PHE A 388 -7.06 14.85 -22.88
CA PHE A 388 -6.23 13.66 -23.08
C PHE A 388 -6.98 12.55 -23.83
N PHE A 389 -8.19 12.20 -23.42
CA PHE A 389 -8.96 11.14 -24.08
C PHE A 389 -9.40 11.56 -25.50
N LEU A 390 -9.73 12.82 -25.74
CA LEU A 390 -9.98 13.33 -27.08
C LEU A 390 -8.73 13.20 -27.97
N SER A 391 -7.56 13.58 -27.46
CA SER A 391 -6.29 13.43 -28.21
C SER A 391 -5.88 11.96 -28.41
N LEU A 392 -6.25 11.06 -27.49
CA LEU A 392 -5.89 9.65 -27.57
C LEU A 392 -6.61 8.91 -28.70
N PHE A 393 -7.83 9.33 -29.02
CA PHE A 393 -8.69 8.68 -30.04
C PHE A 393 -8.91 9.52 -31.29
N GLY A 394 -8.37 10.75 -31.38
CA GLY A 394 -8.45 11.67 -32.48
C GLY A 394 -9.56 12.66 -32.30
#